data_12302a94566b2626f6c53866c9c8b17f
#
_entry.id   12302a94566b2626f6c53866c9c8b17f
#
_cell.length_a   1.000
_cell.length_b   1.000
_cell.length_c   1.000
_cell.angle_alpha   90.00
_cell.angle_beta   90.00
_cell.angle_gamma   90.00
#
_symmetry.space_group_name_H-M   'P 1'
#
loop_
_entity.id
_entity.type
_entity.pdbx_description
1 polymer ?
#
loop_
_entity_poly.entity_id
_entity_poly.type
_entity_poly.pdbx_seq_one_letter_code
_entity_poly.pdbx_strand_id
1 'polypeptide(L)'
;MLLFQDGIGAGKLDLNSLPLSIAAARRATEAGSCELGVIVELFQSTDAQFAPAPLERIIRQLGIASREYPQLIFGFSVPEYMSPLGGAEAERLFRDYAAALP
;
A
#
# COMPACT_ATOMS: atom_id res chain seq x y z
N MET A 1 7.01 -15.64 7.06
CA MET A 1 6.09 -14.80 6.26
C MET A 1 6.84 -14.18 5.09
N LEU A 2 6.25 -14.21 3.90
CA LEU A 2 6.75 -13.44 2.77
C LEU A 2 6.09 -12.05 2.79
N LEU A 3 6.90 -11.00 2.79
CA LEU A 3 6.41 -9.63 2.70
C LEU A 3 6.57 -9.13 1.27
N PHE A 4 5.46 -8.83 0.63
CA PHE A 4 5.43 -8.24 -0.72
C PHE A 4 5.18 -6.74 -0.58
N GLN A 5 6.16 -5.92 -0.98
CA GLN A 5 6.00 -4.47 -1.01
C GLN A 5 5.55 -4.05 -2.41
N ASP A 6 4.48 -3.28 -2.50
CA ASP A 6 3.80 -3.05 -3.77
C ASP A 6 4.56 -2.16 -4.76
N GLY A 7 5.46 -1.33 -4.29
CA GLY A 7 6.30 -0.50 -5.16
C GLY A 7 5.57 0.58 -5.94
N ILE A 8 4.30 0.82 -5.67
CA ILE A 8 3.47 1.78 -6.43
C ILE A 8 3.94 3.22 -6.16
N GLY A 9 4.13 3.56 -4.89
CA GLY A 9 4.59 4.91 -4.51
C GLY A 9 5.98 5.23 -5.03
N ALA A 10 6.86 4.25 -5.04
CA ALA A 10 8.22 4.40 -5.55
C ALA A 10 8.32 4.40 -7.08
N GLY A 11 7.21 4.14 -7.77
CA GLY A 11 7.20 4.07 -9.22
C GLY A 11 7.85 2.81 -9.80
N LYS A 12 7.98 1.76 -8.99
CA LYS A 12 8.61 0.50 -9.39
C LYS A 12 7.62 -0.46 -10.04
N LEU A 13 6.35 -0.31 -9.74
CA LEU A 13 5.27 -1.13 -10.27
C LEU A 13 4.09 -0.22 -10.57
N ASP A 14 3.42 -0.42 -11.69
CA ASP A 14 2.20 0.33 -11.94
C ASP A 14 0.98 -0.39 -11.36
N LEU A 15 -0.07 0.39 -11.10
CA LEU A 15 -1.26 -0.10 -10.43
C LEU A 15 -1.99 -1.18 -11.23
N ASN A 16 -1.93 -1.12 -12.56
CA ASN A 16 -2.57 -2.11 -13.43
C ASN A 16 -1.88 -3.48 -13.37
N SER A 17 -0.58 -3.51 -13.05
CA SER A 17 0.19 -4.74 -12.91
C SER A 17 0.12 -5.34 -11.50
N LEU A 18 -0.39 -4.58 -10.53
CA LEU A 18 -0.40 -5.00 -9.12
C LEU A 18 -1.19 -6.30 -8.89
N PRO A 19 -2.39 -6.51 -9.48
CA PRO A 19 -3.12 -7.76 -9.25
C PRO A 19 -2.34 -9.01 -9.62
N LEU A 20 -1.65 -9.00 -10.75
CA LEU A 20 -0.85 -10.14 -11.20
C LEU A 20 0.36 -10.36 -10.29
N SER A 21 0.98 -9.29 -9.82
CA SER A 21 2.15 -9.36 -8.97
C SER A 21 1.80 -9.94 -7.59
N ILE A 22 0.69 -9.50 -6.99
CA ILE A 22 0.24 -10.05 -5.70
C ILE A 22 -0.21 -11.50 -5.86
N ALA A 23 -0.90 -11.84 -6.96
CA ALA A 23 -1.29 -13.22 -7.22
C ALA A 23 -0.06 -14.14 -7.33
N ALA A 24 1.01 -13.67 -7.97
CA ALA A 24 2.27 -14.41 -8.05
C ALA A 24 2.90 -14.60 -6.66
N ALA A 25 2.87 -13.56 -5.82
CA ALA A 25 3.34 -13.66 -4.44
C ALA A 25 2.50 -14.67 -3.64
N ARG A 26 1.19 -14.66 -3.82
CA ARG A 26 0.30 -15.66 -3.18
C ARG A 26 0.69 -17.09 -3.59
N ARG A 27 0.89 -17.33 -4.88
CA ARG A 27 1.30 -18.66 -5.35
C ARG A 27 2.64 -19.09 -4.75
N ALA A 28 3.58 -18.16 -4.64
CA ALA A 28 4.88 -18.45 -4.02
C ALA A 28 4.74 -18.84 -2.54
N THR A 29 3.87 -18.12 -1.80
CA THR A 29 3.64 -18.43 -0.37
C THR A 29 2.96 -19.79 -0.21
N GLU A 30 2.01 -20.13 -1.06
CA GLU A 30 1.34 -21.42 -1.04
C GLU A 30 2.34 -22.56 -1.33
N ALA A 31 3.18 -22.39 -2.35
CA ALA A 31 4.20 -23.38 -2.68
C ALA A 31 5.21 -23.57 -1.55
N GLY A 32 5.57 -22.49 -0.84
CA GLY A 32 6.51 -22.51 0.27
C GLY A 32 5.89 -22.76 1.64
N SER A 33 4.58 -22.98 1.71
CA SER A 33 3.83 -23.16 2.97
C SER A 33 4.07 -22.02 3.97
N CYS A 34 4.09 -20.78 3.49
CA CYS A 34 4.29 -19.63 4.35
C CYS A 34 3.15 -18.61 4.19
N GLU A 35 3.09 -17.66 5.11
CA GLU A 35 2.08 -16.60 5.12
C GLU A 35 2.47 -15.45 4.20
N LEU A 36 1.48 -14.76 3.65
CA LEU A 36 1.66 -13.56 2.84
C LEU A 36 1.32 -12.32 3.64
N GLY A 37 2.25 -11.36 3.68
CA GLY A 37 1.99 -10.00 4.11
C GLY A 37 2.17 -9.05 2.93
N VAL A 38 1.35 -8.02 2.83
CA VAL A 38 1.45 -7.01 1.77
C VAL A 38 1.76 -5.66 2.40
N ILE A 39 2.75 -4.97 1.87
CA ILE A 39 3.10 -3.60 2.27
C ILE A 39 2.59 -2.66 1.18
N VAL A 40 1.67 -1.79 1.57
CA VAL A 40 1.08 -0.78 0.68
C VAL A 40 1.83 0.54 0.87
N GLU A 41 2.39 1.08 -0.19
CA GLU A 41 3.10 2.35 -0.14
C GLU A 41 2.12 3.51 -0.13
N LEU A 42 2.16 4.32 0.94
CA LEU A 42 1.23 5.44 1.18
C LEU A 42 1.76 6.77 0.63
N PHE A 43 2.81 6.72 -0.16
CA PHE A 43 3.44 7.91 -0.73
C PHE A 43 3.44 7.85 -2.26
N GLN A 44 3.72 8.99 -2.87
CA GLN A 44 3.98 9.10 -4.29
C GLN A 44 5.31 9.83 -4.52
N SER A 45 5.98 9.48 -5.60
CA SER A 45 7.22 10.15 -6.01
C SER A 45 6.89 11.32 -6.94
N THR A 46 7.39 12.50 -6.59
CA THR A 46 7.26 13.71 -7.42
C THR A 46 8.61 14.43 -7.43
N ASP A 47 9.22 14.60 -8.62
CA ASP A 47 10.45 15.37 -8.79
C ASP A 47 11.53 15.10 -7.71
N ALA A 48 11.89 13.84 -7.53
CA ALA A 48 12.87 13.38 -6.55
C ALA A 48 12.45 13.56 -5.08
N GLN A 49 11.19 13.89 -4.82
CA GLN A 49 10.63 13.98 -3.48
C GLN A 49 9.50 12.97 -3.29
N PHE A 50 9.22 12.64 -2.05
CA PHE A 50 8.07 11.81 -1.69
C PHE A 50 7.02 12.67 -0.99
N ALA A 51 5.76 12.45 -1.34
CA ALA A 51 4.62 13.13 -0.76
C ALA A 51 3.53 12.10 -0.45
N PRO A 52 2.54 12.45 0.40
CA PRO A 52 1.40 11.57 0.62
C PRO A 52 0.70 11.21 -0.69
N ALA A 53 0.31 9.95 -0.80
CA ALA A 53 -0.40 9.46 -1.98
C ALA A 53 -1.85 9.96 -2.02
N PRO A 54 -2.48 10.02 -3.21
CA PRO A 54 -3.91 10.28 -3.30
C PRO A 54 -4.70 9.16 -2.60
N LEU A 55 -5.73 9.53 -1.85
CA LEU A 55 -6.55 8.57 -1.12
C LEU A 55 -7.14 7.50 -2.05
N GLU A 56 -7.62 7.90 -3.24
CA GLU A 56 -8.20 6.97 -4.20
C GLU A 56 -7.24 5.85 -4.59
N ARG A 57 -5.96 6.20 -4.76
CA ARG A 57 -4.94 5.20 -5.09
C ARG A 57 -4.74 4.22 -3.93
N ILE A 58 -4.68 4.72 -2.71
CA ILE A 58 -4.52 3.88 -1.51
C ILE A 58 -5.69 2.92 -1.38
N ILE A 59 -6.91 3.40 -1.55
CA ILE A 59 -8.10 2.55 -1.49
C ILE A 59 -8.05 1.44 -2.55
N ARG A 60 -7.60 1.76 -3.76
CA ARG A 60 -7.44 0.76 -4.82
C ARG A 60 -6.36 -0.26 -4.48
N GLN A 61 -5.22 0.20 -3.95
CA GLN A 61 -4.14 -0.70 -3.53
C GLN A 61 -4.64 -1.67 -2.44
N LEU A 62 -5.34 -1.16 -1.44
CA LEU A 62 -5.90 -1.98 -0.37
C LEU A 62 -6.91 -2.98 -0.89
N GLY A 63 -7.79 -2.56 -1.80
CA GLY A 63 -8.78 -3.44 -2.43
C GLY A 63 -8.13 -4.57 -3.21
N ILE A 64 -7.10 -4.26 -3.99
CA ILE A 64 -6.35 -5.27 -4.77
C ILE A 64 -5.64 -6.24 -3.83
N ALA A 65 -4.94 -5.73 -2.81
CA ALA A 65 -4.24 -6.55 -1.84
C ALA A 65 -5.20 -7.50 -1.10
N SER A 66 -6.37 -7.01 -0.72
CA SER A 66 -7.35 -7.78 0.04
C SER A 66 -7.91 -8.97 -0.73
N ARG A 67 -7.91 -8.92 -2.07
CA ARG A 67 -8.42 -10.03 -2.90
C ARG A 67 -7.65 -11.33 -2.73
N GLU A 68 -6.38 -11.24 -2.35
CA GLU A 68 -5.53 -12.41 -2.15
C GLU A 68 -5.51 -12.88 -0.69
N TYR A 69 -6.34 -12.30 0.16
CA TYR A 69 -6.50 -12.68 1.57
C TYR A 69 -5.16 -12.81 2.31
N PRO A 70 -4.31 -11.78 2.29
CA PRO A 70 -3.06 -11.85 3.04
C PRO A 70 -3.33 -11.87 4.54
N GLN A 71 -2.41 -12.44 5.31
CA GLN A 71 -2.50 -12.44 6.77
C GLN A 71 -2.39 -11.04 7.35
N LEU A 72 -1.58 -10.19 6.74
CA LEU A 72 -1.38 -8.82 7.19
C LEU A 72 -1.25 -7.88 6.00
N ILE A 73 -1.80 -6.67 6.15
CA ILE A 73 -1.56 -5.56 5.24
C ILE A 73 -0.96 -4.42 6.06
N PHE A 74 0.21 -3.96 5.66
CA PHE A 74 0.91 -2.84 6.30
C PHE A 74 0.85 -1.60 5.43
N GLY A 75 0.76 -0.42 6.04
CA GLY A 75 0.95 0.85 5.34
C GLY A 75 2.36 1.38 5.54
N PHE A 76 3.06 1.69 4.47
CA PHE A 76 4.39 2.29 4.55
C PHE A 76 4.35 3.74 4.03
N SER A 77 4.51 4.72 4.88
CA SER A 77 4.47 4.60 6.32
C SER A 77 3.44 5.59 6.87
N VAL A 78 2.68 5.13 7.85
CA VAL A 78 1.63 5.94 8.46
C VAL A 78 2.18 7.21 9.11
N PRO A 79 3.25 7.17 9.94
CA PRO A 79 3.72 8.39 10.59
C PRO A 79 4.12 9.50 9.62
N GLU A 80 4.72 9.16 8.49
CA GLU A 80 5.24 10.16 7.54
C GLU A 80 4.19 10.66 6.57
N TYR A 81 3.28 9.78 6.13
CA TYR A 81 2.40 10.11 5.01
C TYR A 81 0.91 10.11 5.35
N MET A 82 0.53 9.62 6.53
CA MET A 82 -0.88 9.51 6.93
C MET A 82 -1.05 9.84 8.42
N SER A 83 -0.38 10.88 8.91
CA SER A 83 -0.55 11.33 10.29
C SER A 83 -0.15 12.80 10.42
N PRO A 84 -0.56 13.49 11.50
CA PRO A 84 -0.12 14.87 11.76
C PRO A 84 1.39 15.03 11.83
N LEU A 85 2.14 13.99 12.19
CA LEU A 85 3.60 14.04 12.27
C LEU A 85 4.26 14.30 10.92
N GLY A 86 3.60 13.93 9.83
CA GLY A 86 4.12 14.12 8.48
C GLY A 86 3.80 15.46 7.84
N GLY A 87 3.10 16.34 8.56
CA GLY A 87 2.72 17.65 8.05
C GLY A 87 1.26 17.74 7.63
N ALA A 88 0.86 18.88 7.08
CA ALA A 88 -0.54 19.19 6.79
C ALA A 88 -1.17 18.24 5.75
N GLU A 89 -0.43 17.87 4.70
CA GLU A 89 -0.95 16.95 3.68
C GLU A 89 -1.15 15.54 4.23
N ALA A 90 -0.21 15.07 5.05
CA ALA A 90 -0.31 13.75 5.68
C ALA A 90 -1.46 13.73 6.70
N GLU A 91 -1.66 14.79 7.45
CA GLU A 91 -2.81 14.90 8.36
C GLU A 91 -4.12 14.89 7.60
N ARG A 92 -4.20 15.60 6.47
CA ARG A 92 -5.39 15.60 5.63
C ARG A 92 -5.68 14.21 5.10
N LEU A 93 -4.66 13.52 4.61
CA LEU A 93 -4.82 12.14 4.13
C LEU A 93 -5.38 11.23 5.22
N PHE A 94 -4.86 11.36 6.44
CA PHE A 94 -5.37 10.59 7.58
C PHE A 94 -6.85 10.86 7.83
N ARG A 95 -7.25 12.14 7.85
CA ARG A 95 -8.65 12.50 8.07
C ARG A 95 -9.57 11.97 6.97
N ASP A 96 -9.14 12.10 5.72
CA ASP A 96 -9.92 11.64 4.59
C ASP A 96 -10.05 10.11 4.58
N TYR A 97 -8.97 9.42 4.92
CA TYR A 97 -8.99 7.96 5.04
C TYR A 97 -9.93 7.52 6.17
N ALA A 98 -9.83 8.14 7.33
CA ALA A 98 -10.70 7.81 8.46
C ALA A 98 -12.18 8.06 8.14
N ALA A 99 -12.48 9.13 7.40
CA ALA A 99 -13.85 9.45 6.99
C ALA A 99 -14.38 8.46 5.93
N ALA A 100 -13.51 7.83 5.17
CA ALA A 100 -13.90 6.84 4.15
C ALA A 100 -14.16 5.45 4.73
N LEU A 101 -13.77 5.19 5.97
CA LEU A 101 -14.04 3.90 6.63
C LEU A 101 -15.53 3.79 6.99
N PRO A 102 -16.11 2.57 6.86
CA PRO A 102 -17.51 2.34 7.23
C PRO A 102 -17.74 2.45 8.74
#